data_b2aa691f11cca84895ed884ec61843b4
#
_entry.id   b2aa691f11cca84895ed884ec61843b4
#
_cell.length_a   1.000
_cell.length_b   1.000
_cell.length_c   1.000
_cell.angle_alpha   90.00
_cell.angle_beta   90.00
_cell.angle_gamma   90.00
#
_symmetry.space_group_name_H-M   'P 1'
#
loop_
_entity.id
_entity.type
_entity.pdbx_description
1 polymer ?
#
loop_
_entity_poly.entity_id
_entity_poly.type
_entity_poly.pdbx_seq_one_letter_code
_entity_poly.pdbx_strand_id
1 'polypeptide(L)'
;MRQPLDQVTIGILEHRFTKEFTTLLQRFGATVYACPMLEERPVENREELEQFVRQVAAGNFELMIFLTGVGARFLVSAAESAGLKNEFLQALDKMLIVVRGPKPVVALRQFGVRVDVVPENPTTEGVIEALRTRDLGGCRIGVQLYGTPNPLLVSALEAKGARVTPVQVYAYGAAAESSAVEALIRKILNGEIQAMAFTSAPQVGMLFDFAQKLGHSDALANALRNNVVIASIGEVTSRALGEHGLVPKIVPNQSKMGVLAQAVADYFSKK
;
A
#
# COMPACT_ATOMS: atom_id res chain seq x y z
N MET A 1 10.07 -0.19 -36.34
CA MET A 1 9.82 1.12 -35.67
C MET A 1 10.43 1.05 -34.30
N ARG A 2 11.15 2.11 -33.88
CA ARG A 2 11.72 2.17 -32.52
C ARG A 2 10.58 2.27 -31.51
N GLN A 3 10.64 1.46 -30.46
CA GLN A 3 9.60 1.51 -29.42
C GLN A 3 9.81 2.70 -28.48
N PRO A 4 8.77 3.23 -27.82
CA PRO A 4 8.88 4.43 -26.96
C PRO A 4 9.93 4.35 -25.86
N LEU A 5 10.19 3.16 -25.34
CA LEU A 5 11.11 2.93 -24.23
C LEU A 5 12.39 2.18 -24.64
N ASP A 6 12.70 2.14 -25.95
CA ASP A 6 13.97 1.59 -26.41
C ASP A 6 15.15 2.32 -25.74
N GLN A 7 16.09 1.56 -25.15
CA GLN A 7 17.25 2.05 -24.38
C GLN A 7 16.88 2.75 -23.05
N VAL A 8 15.65 2.62 -22.56
CA VAL A 8 15.26 3.13 -21.25
C VAL A 8 15.25 1.98 -20.26
N THR A 9 16.11 2.08 -19.24
CA THR A 9 16.06 1.16 -18.09
C THR A 9 15.17 1.75 -16.99
N ILE A 10 14.16 0.99 -16.60
CA ILE A 10 13.19 1.40 -15.58
C ILE A 10 13.35 0.53 -14.35
N GLY A 11 13.64 1.15 -13.21
CA GLY A 11 13.62 0.50 -11.91
C GLY A 11 12.20 0.37 -11.38
N ILE A 12 11.82 -0.81 -10.91
CA ILE A 12 10.54 -1.07 -10.26
C ILE A 12 10.75 -1.77 -8.92
N LEU A 13 9.94 -1.41 -7.93
CA LEU A 13 9.98 -1.97 -6.58
C LEU A 13 8.74 -2.84 -6.28
N GLU A 14 7.91 -3.09 -7.31
CA GLU A 14 6.67 -3.85 -7.22
C GLU A 14 6.95 -5.30 -6.82
N HIS A 15 6.17 -5.81 -5.88
CA HIS A 15 6.32 -7.17 -5.34
C HIS A 15 5.24 -8.13 -5.87
N ARG A 16 3.96 -7.79 -5.68
CA ARG A 16 2.84 -8.70 -5.98
C ARG A 16 2.65 -8.96 -7.46
N PHE A 17 2.85 -7.93 -8.27
CA PHE A 17 2.60 -7.93 -9.71
C PHE A 17 3.87 -7.58 -10.48
N THR A 18 5.03 -8.02 -9.98
CA THR A 18 6.34 -7.75 -10.59
C THR A 18 6.37 -8.23 -12.04
N LYS A 19 5.93 -9.45 -12.31
CA LYS A 19 5.91 -10.03 -13.65
C LYS A 19 4.99 -9.28 -14.60
N GLU A 20 3.78 -8.98 -14.15
CA GLU A 20 2.77 -8.26 -14.92
C GLU A 20 3.25 -6.85 -15.25
N PHE A 21 3.77 -6.12 -14.26
CA PHE A 21 4.26 -4.76 -14.48
C PHE A 21 5.51 -4.73 -15.36
N THR A 22 6.44 -5.67 -15.17
CA THR A 22 7.58 -5.87 -16.06
C THR A 22 7.12 -6.09 -17.50
N THR A 23 6.17 -7.03 -17.71
CA THR A 23 5.63 -7.32 -19.05
C THR A 23 4.97 -6.09 -19.69
N LEU A 24 4.24 -5.30 -18.90
CA LEU A 24 3.61 -4.07 -19.41
C LEU A 24 4.65 -3.07 -19.90
N LEU A 25 5.73 -2.83 -19.16
CA LEU A 25 6.79 -1.91 -19.55
C LEU A 25 7.61 -2.43 -20.74
N GLN A 26 7.92 -3.72 -20.76
CA GLN A 26 8.64 -4.38 -21.86
C GLN A 26 7.88 -4.35 -23.19
N ARG A 27 6.55 -4.34 -23.18
CA ARG A 27 5.74 -4.14 -24.41
C ARG A 27 6.00 -2.80 -25.10
N PHE A 28 6.50 -1.82 -24.39
CA PHE A 28 6.91 -0.52 -24.91
C PHE A 28 8.42 -0.42 -25.20
N GLY A 29 9.19 -1.51 -25.02
CA GLY A 29 10.61 -1.59 -25.29
C GLY A 29 11.54 -1.35 -24.10
N ALA A 30 11.03 -1.18 -22.90
CA ALA A 30 11.85 -0.92 -21.72
C ALA A 30 12.71 -2.12 -21.32
N THR A 31 13.94 -1.82 -20.87
CA THR A 31 14.69 -2.71 -19.98
C THR A 31 14.19 -2.50 -18.56
N VAL A 32 13.75 -3.56 -17.88
CA VAL A 32 13.22 -3.44 -16.52
C VAL A 32 14.18 -4.03 -15.51
N TYR A 33 14.59 -3.22 -14.54
CA TYR A 33 15.32 -3.66 -13.36
C TYR A 33 14.33 -3.80 -12.19
N ALA A 34 13.93 -5.03 -11.93
CA ALA A 34 12.97 -5.32 -10.85
C ALA A 34 13.73 -5.64 -9.54
N CYS A 35 13.45 -4.87 -8.50
CA CYS A 35 13.93 -5.10 -7.13
C CYS A 35 12.73 -5.07 -6.18
N PRO A 36 11.96 -6.16 -6.06
CA PRO A 36 10.82 -6.22 -5.15
C PRO A 36 11.29 -5.96 -3.72
N MET A 37 10.84 -4.86 -3.12
CA MET A 37 11.32 -4.46 -1.79
C MET A 37 10.38 -4.83 -0.66
N LEU A 38 9.09 -4.98 -0.98
CA LEU A 38 8.04 -5.18 0.02
C LEU A 38 7.47 -6.58 -0.11
N GLU A 39 7.43 -7.30 1.00
CA GLU A 39 6.64 -8.50 1.16
C GLU A 39 5.69 -8.30 2.34
N GLU A 40 4.41 -8.61 2.14
CA GLU A 40 3.48 -8.68 3.26
C GLU A 40 3.66 -10.02 3.95
N ARG A 41 4.22 -9.98 5.16
CA ARG A 41 4.38 -11.14 6.04
C ARG A 41 3.35 -11.08 7.16
N PRO A 42 2.77 -12.20 7.58
CA PRO A 42 1.97 -12.24 8.80
C PRO A 42 2.76 -11.61 9.95
N VAL A 43 2.06 -10.91 10.84
CA VAL A 43 2.70 -10.38 12.06
C VAL A 43 3.27 -11.52 12.92
N GLU A 44 4.38 -11.26 13.60
CA GLU A 44 5.00 -12.21 14.53
C GLU A 44 4.12 -12.42 15.78
N ASN A 45 3.46 -11.37 16.25
CA ASN A 45 2.55 -11.42 17.40
C ASN A 45 1.19 -12.05 17.02
N ARG A 46 1.17 -13.37 16.94
CA ARG A 46 -0.04 -14.15 16.62
C ARG A 46 -1.07 -14.07 17.74
N GLU A 47 -0.66 -13.90 18.99
CA GLU A 47 -1.56 -13.88 20.14
C GLU A 47 -2.49 -12.68 20.10
N GLU A 48 -1.98 -11.49 19.81
CA GLU A 48 -2.77 -10.27 19.65
C GLU A 48 -3.78 -10.40 18.51
N LEU A 49 -3.35 -10.97 17.38
CA LEU A 49 -4.21 -11.21 16.23
C LEU A 49 -5.32 -12.21 16.56
N GLU A 50 -5.01 -13.30 17.25
CA GLU A 50 -6.02 -14.28 17.69
C GLU A 50 -6.99 -13.68 18.69
N GLN A 51 -6.51 -12.90 19.65
CA GLN A 51 -7.36 -12.21 20.62
C GLN A 51 -8.33 -11.25 19.92
N PHE A 52 -7.85 -10.49 18.94
CA PHE A 52 -8.69 -9.62 18.14
C PHE A 52 -9.76 -10.42 17.36
N VAL A 53 -9.39 -11.52 16.72
CA VAL A 53 -10.32 -12.41 16.01
C VAL A 53 -11.41 -12.94 16.96
N ARG A 54 -11.04 -13.36 18.17
CA ARG A 54 -12.00 -13.82 19.19
C ARG A 54 -12.95 -12.70 19.62
N GLN A 55 -12.46 -11.48 19.77
CA GLN A 55 -13.29 -10.31 20.09
C GLN A 55 -14.29 -10.00 18.96
N VAL A 56 -13.87 -10.08 17.70
CA VAL A 56 -14.79 -9.91 16.56
C VAL A 56 -15.84 -11.01 16.55
N ALA A 57 -15.45 -12.28 16.66
CA ALA A 57 -16.36 -13.42 16.66
C ALA A 57 -17.38 -13.38 17.83
N ALA A 58 -16.98 -12.84 18.98
CA ALA A 58 -17.84 -12.62 20.13
C ALA A 58 -18.80 -11.41 19.99
N GLY A 59 -18.72 -10.63 18.90
CA GLY A 59 -19.56 -9.46 18.67
C GLY A 59 -19.19 -8.24 19.54
N ASN A 60 -17.93 -8.13 19.94
CA ASN A 60 -17.47 -7.06 20.84
C ASN A 60 -17.30 -5.70 20.14
N PHE A 61 -17.57 -5.60 18.84
CA PHE A 61 -17.49 -4.36 18.07
C PHE A 61 -18.83 -4.01 17.42
N GLU A 62 -19.13 -2.74 17.32
CA GLU A 62 -20.26 -2.19 16.57
C GLU A 62 -19.87 -1.75 15.16
N LEU A 63 -18.59 -1.45 14.96
CA LEU A 63 -18.07 -0.96 13.68
C LEU A 63 -16.72 -1.60 13.39
N MET A 64 -16.50 -1.98 12.14
CA MET A 64 -15.24 -2.54 11.67
C MET A 64 -14.70 -1.77 10.47
N ILE A 65 -13.44 -1.32 10.54
CA ILE A 65 -12.77 -0.58 9.46
C ILE A 65 -11.71 -1.46 8.82
N PHE A 66 -11.81 -1.65 7.49
CA PHE A 66 -10.82 -2.37 6.71
C PHE A 66 -10.04 -1.42 5.81
N LEU A 67 -8.74 -1.25 6.06
CA LEU A 67 -7.91 -0.34 5.28
C LEU A 67 -7.34 -0.97 4.01
N THR A 68 -7.19 -2.31 3.97
CA THR A 68 -6.61 -2.99 2.80
C THR A 68 -7.30 -4.32 2.50
N GLY A 69 -7.36 -4.67 1.20
CA GLY A 69 -7.88 -5.97 0.79
C GLY A 69 -7.01 -7.15 1.22
N VAL A 70 -5.69 -6.93 1.35
CA VAL A 70 -4.77 -7.93 1.91
C VAL A 70 -5.05 -8.16 3.38
N GLY A 71 -5.15 -7.09 4.15
CA GLY A 71 -5.46 -7.19 5.57
C GLY A 71 -6.80 -7.86 5.83
N ALA A 72 -7.83 -7.59 5.01
CA ALA A 72 -9.10 -8.28 5.11
C ALA A 72 -8.95 -9.80 4.91
N ARG A 73 -8.17 -10.23 3.89
CA ARG A 73 -7.88 -11.65 3.66
C ARG A 73 -7.07 -12.28 4.78
N PHE A 74 -6.03 -11.62 5.28
CA PHE A 74 -5.24 -12.11 6.42
C PHE A 74 -6.10 -12.28 7.67
N LEU A 75 -7.02 -11.35 7.93
CA LEU A 75 -7.90 -11.41 9.11
C LEU A 75 -8.88 -12.59 9.02
N VAL A 76 -9.48 -12.83 7.85
CA VAL A 76 -10.34 -14.02 7.62
C VAL A 76 -9.53 -15.31 7.71
N SER A 77 -8.31 -15.34 7.17
CA SER A 77 -7.42 -16.51 7.29
C SER A 77 -7.01 -16.77 8.74
N ALA A 78 -6.79 -15.72 9.54
CA ALA A 78 -6.52 -15.87 10.97
C ALA A 78 -7.75 -16.44 11.72
N ALA A 79 -8.95 -16.00 11.37
CA ALA A 79 -10.19 -16.54 11.91
C ALA A 79 -10.38 -18.01 11.53
N GLU A 80 -10.03 -18.40 10.31
CA GLU A 80 -10.05 -19.79 9.84
C GLU A 80 -9.04 -20.64 10.62
N SER A 81 -7.82 -20.15 10.80
CA SER A 81 -6.78 -20.83 11.58
C SER A 81 -7.15 -21.00 13.05
N ALA A 82 -7.92 -20.06 13.62
CA ALA A 82 -8.45 -20.13 14.97
C ALA A 82 -9.73 -20.99 15.10
N GLY A 83 -10.24 -21.55 13.99
CA GLY A 83 -11.49 -22.32 13.96
C GLY A 83 -12.76 -21.48 14.16
N LEU A 84 -12.69 -20.17 13.98
CA LEU A 84 -13.76 -19.19 14.27
C LEU A 84 -14.29 -18.48 13.00
N LYS A 85 -14.00 -19.00 11.80
CA LYS A 85 -14.35 -18.32 10.54
C LYS A 85 -15.84 -18.00 10.42
N ASN A 86 -16.70 -18.96 10.75
CA ASN A 86 -18.15 -18.78 10.61
C ASN A 86 -18.68 -17.74 11.59
N GLU A 87 -18.29 -17.82 12.86
CA GLU A 87 -18.66 -16.88 13.91
C GLU A 87 -18.14 -15.48 13.60
N PHE A 88 -16.93 -15.38 13.11
CA PHE A 88 -16.29 -14.14 12.66
C PHE A 88 -17.09 -13.47 11.53
N LEU A 89 -17.44 -14.22 10.48
CA LEU A 89 -18.22 -13.69 9.35
C LEU A 89 -19.64 -13.32 9.77
N GLN A 90 -20.31 -14.14 10.60
CA GLN A 90 -21.63 -13.82 11.16
C GLN A 90 -21.62 -12.56 12.05
N ALA A 91 -20.53 -12.34 12.77
CA ALA A 91 -20.39 -11.13 13.58
C ALA A 91 -20.22 -9.89 12.69
N LEU A 92 -19.44 -9.97 11.61
CA LEU A 92 -19.31 -8.87 10.65
C LEU A 92 -20.64 -8.46 10.02
N ASP A 93 -21.55 -9.40 9.79
CA ASP A 93 -22.89 -9.10 9.24
C ASP A 93 -23.73 -8.20 10.17
N LYS A 94 -23.43 -8.18 11.47
CA LYS A 94 -24.13 -7.38 12.48
C LYS A 94 -23.46 -6.03 12.73
N MET A 95 -22.25 -5.81 12.21
CA MET A 95 -21.46 -4.59 12.38
C MET A 95 -21.65 -3.62 11.22
N LEU A 96 -21.38 -2.35 11.45
CA LEU A 96 -21.19 -1.40 10.37
C LEU A 96 -19.81 -1.62 9.75
N ILE A 97 -19.76 -1.96 8.47
CA ILE A 97 -18.53 -2.24 7.75
C ILE A 97 -18.11 -1.03 6.94
N VAL A 98 -16.98 -0.47 7.31
CA VAL A 98 -16.34 0.68 6.66
C VAL A 98 -15.06 0.22 5.97
N VAL A 99 -14.82 0.70 4.77
CA VAL A 99 -13.58 0.39 4.05
C VAL A 99 -12.89 1.66 3.58
N ARG A 100 -11.57 1.62 3.39
CA ARG A 100 -10.83 2.76 2.85
C ARG A 100 -11.04 2.97 1.35
N GLY A 101 -11.36 1.91 0.59
CA GLY A 101 -11.46 2.03 -0.86
C GLY A 101 -11.80 0.70 -1.55
N PRO A 102 -11.64 0.61 -2.87
CA PRO A 102 -12.15 -0.52 -3.67
C PRO A 102 -11.47 -1.87 -3.39
N LYS A 103 -10.19 -1.88 -3.00
CA LYS A 103 -9.47 -3.14 -2.75
C LYS A 103 -10.05 -3.96 -1.60
N PRO A 104 -10.34 -3.39 -0.41
CA PRO A 104 -11.05 -4.14 0.63
C PRO A 104 -12.50 -4.48 0.26
N VAL A 105 -13.21 -3.67 -0.53
CA VAL A 105 -14.55 -4.05 -1.05
C VAL A 105 -14.49 -5.38 -1.79
N VAL A 106 -13.56 -5.49 -2.75
CA VAL A 106 -13.40 -6.73 -3.54
C VAL A 106 -13.04 -7.93 -2.66
N ALA A 107 -12.16 -7.72 -1.67
CA ALA A 107 -11.74 -8.80 -0.76
C ALA A 107 -12.90 -9.29 0.13
N LEU A 108 -13.65 -8.37 0.73
CA LEU A 108 -14.77 -8.71 1.61
C LEU A 108 -15.92 -9.39 0.88
N ARG A 109 -16.22 -8.97 -0.36
CA ARG A 109 -17.22 -9.64 -1.21
C ARG A 109 -16.91 -11.10 -1.50
N GLN A 110 -15.64 -11.48 -1.59
CA GLN A 110 -15.23 -12.89 -1.77
C GLN A 110 -15.66 -13.78 -0.59
N PHE A 111 -15.87 -13.19 0.59
CA PHE A 111 -16.32 -13.87 1.80
C PHE A 111 -17.80 -13.63 2.11
N GLY A 112 -18.56 -13.01 1.22
CA GLY A 112 -19.97 -12.71 1.40
C GLY A 112 -20.24 -11.53 2.35
N VAL A 113 -19.22 -10.79 2.78
CA VAL A 113 -19.38 -9.66 3.72
C VAL A 113 -19.83 -8.42 2.93
N ARG A 114 -20.94 -7.80 3.40
CA ARG A 114 -21.40 -6.52 2.85
C ARG A 114 -20.46 -5.38 3.27
N VAL A 115 -20.47 -4.32 2.51
CA VAL A 115 -19.77 -3.08 2.84
C VAL A 115 -20.78 -1.96 2.89
N ASP A 116 -20.81 -1.21 3.98
CA ASP A 116 -21.82 -0.18 4.23
C ASP A 116 -21.30 1.23 3.88
N VAL A 117 -20.02 1.49 4.10
CA VAL A 117 -19.41 2.81 3.85
C VAL A 117 -18.13 2.67 3.04
N VAL A 118 -18.10 3.36 1.90
CA VAL A 118 -16.92 3.52 1.05
C VAL A 118 -16.71 5.02 0.85
N PRO A 119 -15.57 5.60 1.27
CA PRO A 119 -15.30 7.00 1.07
C PRO A 119 -15.09 7.34 -0.40
N GLU A 120 -15.38 8.58 -0.81
CA GLU A 120 -15.09 9.08 -2.16
C GLU A 120 -13.59 9.06 -2.44
N ASN A 121 -12.79 9.51 -1.45
CA ASN A 121 -11.34 9.47 -1.53
C ASN A 121 -10.79 8.26 -0.77
N PRO A 122 -10.03 7.35 -1.38
CA PRO A 122 -9.53 6.12 -0.75
C PRO A 122 -8.29 6.39 0.12
N THR A 123 -8.40 7.33 1.04
CA THR A 123 -7.35 7.77 1.99
C THR A 123 -7.82 7.63 3.42
N THR A 124 -6.92 7.81 4.39
CA THR A 124 -7.26 7.87 5.82
C THR A 124 -8.22 9.03 6.10
N GLU A 125 -7.94 10.19 5.53
CA GLU A 125 -8.75 11.40 5.63
C GLU A 125 -10.16 11.18 5.06
N GLY A 126 -10.25 10.46 3.94
CA GLY A 126 -11.53 10.09 3.35
C GLY A 126 -12.37 9.21 4.26
N VAL A 127 -11.77 8.25 4.99
CA VAL A 127 -12.49 7.44 6.00
C VAL A 127 -12.98 8.32 7.15
N ILE A 128 -12.13 9.24 7.64
CA ILE A 128 -12.50 10.18 8.72
C ILE A 128 -13.67 11.05 8.26
N GLU A 129 -13.61 11.60 7.04
CA GLU A 129 -14.68 12.44 6.50
C GLU A 129 -15.99 11.66 6.31
N ALA A 130 -15.92 10.43 5.80
CA ALA A 130 -17.11 9.57 5.64
C ALA A 130 -17.81 9.23 6.98
N LEU A 131 -17.08 9.31 8.09
CA LEU A 131 -17.61 9.11 9.45
C LEU A 131 -17.88 10.43 10.19
N ARG A 132 -17.67 11.58 9.56
CA ARG A 132 -17.74 12.89 10.21
C ARG A 132 -19.09 13.16 10.89
N THR A 133 -20.19 12.83 10.24
CA THR A 133 -21.55 13.10 10.74
C THR A 133 -22.10 12.02 11.64
N ARG A 134 -21.40 10.90 11.80
CA ARG A 134 -21.85 9.81 12.70
C ARG A 134 -21.50 10.12 14.14
N ASP A 135 -22.43 9.83 15.02
CA ASP A 135 -22.14 9.75 16.45
C ASP A 135 -21.36 8.45 16.71
N LEU A 136 -20.18 8.57 17.30
CA LEU A 136 -19.31 7.44 17.66
C LEU A 136 -19.06 7.36 19.18
N GLY A 137 -19.79 8.15 19.97
CA GLY A 137 -19.68 8.16 21.43
C GLY A 137 -19.87 6.78 22.05
N GLY A 138 -18.84 6.25 22.70
CA GLY A 138 -18.85 4.91 23.31
C GLY A 138 -18.77 3.73 22.33
N CYS A 139 -18.83 3.97 21.01
CA CYS A 139 -18.77 2.93 19.98
C CYS A 139 -17.44 2.16 20.04
N ARG A 140 -17.49 0.83 20.03
CA ARG A 140 -16.32 -0.04 19.99
C ARG A 140 -15.98 -0.32 18.53
N ILE A 141 -14.83 0.15 18.10
CA ILE A 141 -14.39 0.12 16.69
C ILE A 141 -13.16 -0.77 16.55
N GLY A 142 -13.26 -1.82 15.74
CA GLY A 142 -12.10 -2.58 15.27
C GLY A 142 -11.50 -1.95 14.03
N VAL A 143 -10.18 -1.77 13.98
CA VAL A 143 -9.49 -1.21 12.81
C VAL A 143 -8.42 -2.16 12.31
N GLN A 144 -8.62 -2.73 11.12
CA GLN A 144 -7.58 -3.49 10.44
C GLN A 144 -6.60 -2.53 9.76
N LEU A 145 -5.38 -2.48 10.27
CA LEU A 145 -4.30 -1.60 9.80
C LEU A 145 -3.62 -2.12 8.52
N TYR A 146 -2.89 -1.24 7.84
CA TYR A 146 -2.11 -1.56 6.64
C TYR A 146 -0.61 -1.61 6.96
N GLY A 147 -0.12 -2.75 7.44
CA GLY A 147 1.33 -2.98 7.61
C GLY A 147 2.12 -2.00 8.49
N THR A 148 1.52 -0.87 8.86
CA THR A 148 2.06 0.18 9.73
C THR A 148 0.95 0.77 10.59
N PRO A 149 1.27 1.34 11.78
CA PRO A 149 0.31 2.10 12.59
C PRO A 149 -0.34 3.26 11.82
N ASN A 150 -1.57 3.61 12.17
CA ASN A 150 -2.29 4.77 11.62
C ASN A 150 -2.82 5.67 12.75
N PRO A 151 -1.94 6.43 13.42
CA PRO A 151 -2.33 7.25 14.55
C PRO A 151 -3.34 8.34 14.17
N LEU A 152 -3.28 8.86 12.95
CA LEU A 152 -4.23 9.86 12.47
C LEU A 152 -5.67 9.35 12.52
N LEU A 153 -5.91 8.12 12.02
CA LEU A 153 -7.24 7.52 12.06
C LEU A 153 -7.70 7.22 13.49
N VAL A 154 -6.83 6.58 14.27
CA VAL A 154 -7.14 6.18 15.65
C VAL A 154 -7.50 7.42 16.48
N SER A 155 -6.64 8.45 16.50
CA SER A 155 -6.89 9.67 17.27
C SER A 155 -8.15 10.43 16.80
N ALA A 156 -8.44 10.44 15.50
CA ALA A 156 -9.64 11.09 14.99
C ALA A 156 -10.94 10.39 15.45
N LEU A 157 -10.94 9.06 15.53
CA LEU A 157 -12.08 8.28 16.01
C LEU A 157 -12.23 8.42 17.54
N GLU A 158 -11.14 8.37 18.29
CA GLU A 158 -11.13 8.56 19.75
C GLU A 158 -11.58 9.96 20.15
N ALA A 159 -11.19 11.00 19.39
CA ALA A 159 -11.66 12.36 19.60
C ALA A 159 -13.18 12.51 19.46
N LYS A 160 -13.84 11.56 18.77
CA LYS A 160 -15.32 11.46 18.69
C LYS A 160 -15.92 10.56 19.80
N GLY A 161 -15.13 10.15 20.79
CA GLY A 161 -15.57 9.34 21.92
C GLY A 161 -15.62 7.83 21.65
N ALA A 162 -15.08 7.35 20.53
CA ALA A 162 -15.01 5.92 20.25
C ALA A 162 -13.94 5.22 21.08
N ARG A 163 -14.13 3.90 21.30
CA ARG A 163 -13.10 3.00 21.84
C ARG A 163 -12.51 2.21 20.69
N VAL A 164 -11.29 2.57 20.30
CA VAL A 164 -10.67 2.01 19.10
C VAL A 164 -9.70 0.89 19.46
N THR A 165 -9.85 -0.27 18.81
CA THR A 165 -8.92 -1.40 18.89
C THR A 165 -8.29 -1.61 17.53
N PRO A 166 -7.10 -1.07 17.27
CA PRO A 166 -6.37 -1.32 16.04
C PRO A 166 -5.74 -2.71 16.07
N VAL A 167 -5.70 -3.40 14.93
CA VAL A 167 -4.96 -4.65 14.76
C VAL A 167 -4.09 -4.59 13.51
N GLN A 168 -2.83 -4.92 13.67
CA GLN A 168 -1.91 -5.12 12.57
C GLN A 168 -1.91 -6.61 12.22
N VAL A 169 -2.35 -6.95 11.02
CA VAL A 169 -2.50 -8.35 10.58
C VAL A 169 -1.36 -8.82 9.69
N TYR A 170 -0.60 -7.88 9.16
CA TYR A 170 0.63 -8.12 8.40
C TYR A 170 1.60 -6.97 8.65
N ALA A 171 2.86 -7.24 8.45
CA ALA A 171 3.91 -6.24 8.40
C ALA A 171 4.56 -6.23 7.02
N TYR A 172 5.12 -5.12 6.63
CA TYR A 172 5.99 -5.10 5.47
C TYR A 172 7.36 -5.62 5.88
N GLY A 173 7.73 -6.76 5.30
CA GLY A 173 9.10 -7.30 5.38
C GLY A 173 9.90 -6.92 4.13
N ALA A 174 11.23 -6.99 4.23
CA ALA A 174 12.08 -6.89 3.06
C ALA A 174 11.90 -8.15 2.21
N ALA A 175 11.42 -7.99 0.98
CA ALA A 175 11.33 -9.09 0.01
C ALA A 175 12.68 -9.33 -0.68
N ALA A 176 13.44 -8.23 -0.90
CA ALA A 176 14.77 -8.30 -1.50
C ALA A 176 15.86 -8.50 -0.44
N GLU A 177 16.89 -9.27 -0.78
CA GLU A 177 18.12 -9.27 -0.03
C GLU A 177 18.75 -7.87 -0.01
N SER A 178 19.41 -7.51 1.08
CA SER A 178 20.08 -6.20 1.22
C SER A 178 21.01 -5.91 0.05
N SER A 179 21.69 -6.94 -0.47
CA SER A 179 22.58 -6.86 -1.65
C SER A 179 21.85 -6.43 -2.93
N ALA A 180 20.62 -6.87 -3.15
CA ALA A 180 19.85 -6.50 -4.35
C ALA A 180 19.40 -5.02 -4.30
N VAL A 181 19.03 -4.54 -3.10
CA VAL A 181 18.66 -3.13 -2.91
C VAL A 181 19.87 -2.24 -3.04
N GLU A 182 21.01 -2.65 -2.49
CA GLU A 182 22.30 -1.95 -2.65
C GLU A 182 22.69 -1.86 -4.13
N ALA A 183 22.54 -2.95 -4.88
CA ALA A 183 22.80 -2.96 -6.32
C ALA A 183 21.89 -2.00 -7.09
N LEU A 184 20.59 -1.93 -6.74
CA LEU A 184 19.67 -0.96 -7.32
C LEU A 184 20.11 0.48 -7.03
N ILE A 185 20.44 0.79 -5.76
CA ILE A 185 20.91 2.14 -5.38
C ILE A 185 22.17 2.50 -6.16
N ARG A 186 23.17 1.61 -6.26
CA ARG A 186 24.38 1.84 -7.07
C ARG A 186 24.04 2.11 -8.53
N LYS A 187 23.12 1.35 -9.12
CA LYS A 187 22.69 1.58 -10.51
C LYS A 187 22.03 2.94 -10.71
N ILE A 188 21.25 3.40 -9.74
CA ILE A 188 20.66 4.74 -9.76
C ILE A 188 21.79 5.80 -9.72
N LEU A 189 22.74 5.66 -8.79
CA LEU A 189 23.84 6.60 -8.61
C LEU A 189 24.77 6.65 -9.84
N ASN A 190 24.96 5.52 -10.51
CA ASN A 190 25.77 5.41 -11.74
C ASN A 190 25.05 5.90 -13.01
N GLY A 191 23.74 6.29 -12.93
CA GLY A 191 22.96 6.71 -14.10
C GLY A 191 22.50 5.56 -15.00
N GLU A 192 22.58 4.31 -14.54
CA GLU A 192 22.13 3.13 -15.28
C GLU A 192 20.60 3.00 -15.31
N ILE A 193 19.88 3.71 -14.43
CA ILE A 193 18.42 3.74 -14.33
C ILE A 193 17.91 5.10 -14.82
N GLN A 194 17.20 5.13 -15.92
CA GLN A 194 16.65 6.36 -16.50
C GLN A 194 15.30 6.76 -15.91
N ALA A 195 14.55 5.77 -15.39
CA ALA A 195 13.27 6.05 -14.70
C ALA A 195 13.07 5.12 -13.51
N MET A 196 12.34 5.61 -12.50
CA MET A 196 11.83 4.81 -11.37
C MET A 196 10.32 4.88 -11.34
N ALA A 197 9.65 3.73 -11.27
CA ALA A 197 8.20 3.64 -11.16
C ALA A 197 7.78 3.10 -9.79
N PHE A 198 7.12 3.96 -9.02
CA PHE A 198 6.62 3.64 -7.68
C PHE A 198 5.12 3.33 -7.73
N THR A 199 4.73 2.15 -7.30
CA THR A 199 3.35 1.65 -7.30
C THR A 199 2.69 1.71 -5.92
N SER A 200 3.44 2.07 -4.87
CA SER A 200 2.90 2.28 -3.52
C SER A 200 3.81 3.17 -2.66
N ALA A 201 3.22 3.88 -1.71
CA ALA A 201 3.95 4.75 -0.78
C ALA A 201 4.99 4.01 0.08
N PRO A 202 4.71 2.80 0.63
CA PRO A 202 5.69 2.06 1.42
C PRO A 202 6.99 1.75 0.66
N GLN A 203 6.95 1.59 -0.67
CA GLN A 203 8.17 1.37 -1.47
C GLN A 203 9.14 2.56 -1.37
N VAL A 204 8.60 3.78 -1.28
CA VAL A 204 9.41 5.00 -1.14
C VAL A 204 10.15 4.99 0.19
N GLY A 205 9.42 4.83 1.30
CA GLY A 205 10.00 4.81 2.65
C GLY A 205 11.10 3.74 2.76
N MET A 206 10.81 2.51 2.34
CA MET A 206 11.81 1.43 2.43
C MET A 206 13.06 1.68 1.59
N LEU A 207 12.95 2.26 0.39
CA LEU A 207 14.11 2.60 -0.42
C LEU A 207 15.00 3.61 0.30
N PHE A 208 14.42 4.62 0.92
CA PHE A 208 15.16 5.64 1.68
C PHE A 208 15.72 5.10 3.00
N ASP A 209 14.99 4.23 3.71
CA ASP A 209 15.47 3.55 4.92
C ASP A 209 16.72 2.70 4.61
N PHE A 210 16.72 1.98 3.49
CA PHE A 210 17.88 1.23 3.02
C PHE A 210 19.05 2.16 2.64
N ALA A 211 18.76 3.23 1.90
CA ALA A 211 19.78 4.20 1.52
C ALA A 211 20.41 4.87 2.76
N GLN A 212 19.62 5.14 3.80
CA GLN A 212 20.10 5.69 5.06
C GLN A 212 21.06 4.72 5.77
N LYS A 213 20.70 3.43 5.87
CA LYS A 213 21.56 2.40 6.45
C LYS A 213 22.88 2.24 5.73
N LEU A 214 22.93 2.52 4.42
CA LEU A 214 24.11 2.49 3.59
C LEU A 214 24.88 3.82 3.53
N GLY A 215 24.36 4.88 4.18
CA GLY A 215 24.95 6.22 4.11
C GLY A 215 24.77 6.94 2.76
N HIS A 216 23.77 6.54 1.96
CA HIS A 216 23.55 7.04 0.61
C HIS A 216 22.28 7.88 0.44
N SER A 217 21.58 8.27 1.51
CA SER A 217 20.30 9.00 1.43
C SER A 217 20.36 10.26 0.58
N ASP A 218 21.31 11.14 0.85
CA ASP A 218 21.42 12.41 0.12
C ASP A 218 21.84 12.20 -1.33
N ALA A 219 22.78 11.28 -1.58
CA ALA A 219 23.21 10.93 -2.92
C ALA A 219 22.06 10.34 -3.75
N LEU A 220 21.27 9.44 -3.16
CA LEU A 220 20.08 8.86 -3.79
C LEU A 220 19.03 9.94 -4.11
N ALA A 221 18.70 10.81 -3.12
CA ALA A 221 17.75 11.89 -3.33
C ALA A 221 18.19 12.82 -4.47
N ASN A 222 19.46 13.19 -4.51
CA ASN A 222 20.02 14.01 -5.58
C ASN A 222 19.97 13.32 -6.95
N ALA A 223 20.34 12.05 -7.04
CA ALA A 223 20.28 11.28 -8.28
C ALA A 223 18.84 11.15 -8.80
N LEU A 224 17.89 10.81 -7.92
CA LEU A 224 16.47 10.70 -8.25
C LEU A 224 15.88 12.05 -8.71
N ARG A 225 16.29 13.16 -8.10
CA ARG A 225 15.79 14.50 -8.44
C ARG A 225 16.28 14.99 -9.78
N ASN A 226 17.57 14.77 -10.07
CA ASN A 226 18.23 15.43 -11.19
C ASN A 226 18.37 14.52 -12.43
N ASN A 227 18.54 13.22 -12.25
CA ASN A 227 18.96 12.31 -13.32
C ASN A 227 17.90 11.25 -13.66
N VAL A 228 16.90 11.03 -12.80
CA VAL A 228 15.93 9.95 -12.98
C VAL A 228 14.53 10.52 -13.18
N VAL A 229 13.80 9.99 -14.15
CA VAL A 229 12.37 10.31 -14.33
C VAL A 229 11.56 9.53 -13.31
N ILE A 230 10.91 10.22 -12.39
CA ILE A 230 10.08 9.59 -11.36
C ILE A 230 8.64 9.46 -11.87
N ALA A 231 8.12 8.24 -11.86
CA ALA A 231 6.73 7.91 -12.12
C ALA A 231 6.06 7.41 -10.83
N SER A 232 4.94 8.02 -10.46
CA SER A 232 4.14 7.67 -9.28
C SER A 232 2.78 7.18 -9.73
N ILE A 233 2.27 6.12 -9.10
CA ILE A 233 0.95 5.55 -9.45
C ILE A 233 -0.23 6.45 -9.06
N GLY A 234 -0.03 7.39 -8.14
CA GLY A 234 -1.11 8.26 -7.67
C GLY A 234 -0.71 9.13 -6.47
N GLU A 235 -1.66 9.89 -5.96
CA GLU A 235 -1.46 10.96 -4.98
C GLU A 235 -0.76 10.49 -3.69
N VAL A 236 -1.18 9.37 -3.09
CA VAL A 236 -0.59 8.87 -1.84
C VAL A 236 0.90 8.55 -2.00
N THR A 237 1.27 7.96 -3.14
CA THR A 237 2.68 7.67 -3.46
C THR A 237 3.44 8.95 -3.80
N SER A 238 2.81 9.91 -4.47
CA SER A 238 3.40 11.22 -4.77
C SER A 238 3.68 12.01 -3.49
N ARG A 239 2.80 11.94 -2.50
CA ARG A 239 3.00 12.58 -1.18
C ARG A 239 4.21 11.97 -0.46
N ALA A 240 4.33 10.65 -0.44
CA ALA A 240 5.49 9.96 0.15
C ALA A 240 6.80 10.34 -0.53
N LEU A 241 6.81 10.52 -1.85
CA LEU A 241 7.96 11.05 -2.58
C LEU A 241 8.27 12.50 -2.16
N GLY A 242 7.25 13.32 -1.97
CA GLY A 242 7.37 14.70 -1.50
C GLY A 242 8.05 14.84 -0.14
N GLU A 243 7.84 13.89 0.78
CA GLU A 243 8.51 13.83 2.09
C GLU A 243 10.04 13.71 1.98
N HIS A 244 10.53 13.20 0.84
CA HIS A 244 11.97 13.13 0.49
C HIS A 244 12.40 14.23 -0.50
N GLY A 245 11.58 15.28 -0.71
CA GLY A 245 11.86 16.39 -1.62
C GLY A 245 11.85 15.99 -3.10
N LEU A 246 11.11 14.95 -3.46
CA LEU A 246 10.99 14.44 -4.83
C LEU A 246 9.62 14.77 -5.41
N VAL A 247 9.60 15.26 -6.65
CA VAL A 247 8.37 15.55 -7.38
C VAL A 247 8.28 14.59 -8.57
N PRO A 248 7.27 13.72 -8.64
CA PRO A 248 7.11 12.83 -9.78
C PRO A 248 6.76 13.63 -11.05
N LYS A 249 7.42 13.28 -12.16
CA LYS A 249 7.15 13.87 -13.48
C LYS A 249 5.97 13.20 -14.19
N ILE A 250 5.62 11.99 -13.73
CA ILE A 250 4.57 11.17 -14.33
C ILE A 250 3.64 10.72 -13.22
N VAL A 251 2.37 11.13 -13.31
CA VAL A 251 1.26 10.65 -12.46
C VAL A 251 0.07 10.38 -13.36
N PRO A 252 -0.40 9.13 -13.48
CA PRO A 252 -1.52 8.79 -14.34
C PRO A 252 -2.84 9.31 -13.72
N ASN A 253 -3.83 9.52 -14.58
CA ASN A 253 -5.18 9.92 -14.16
C ASN A 253 -5.97 8.83 -13.43
N GLN A 254 -5.53 7.59 -13.50
CA GLN A 254 -6.06 6.45 -12.75
C GLN A 254 -4.91 5.65 -12.14
N SER A 255 -5.03 5.32 -10.85
CA SER A 255 -4.02 4.55 -10.10
C SER A 255 -4.01 3.06 -10.49
N LYS A 256 -3.72 2.78 -11.77
CA LYS A 256 -3.61 1.43 -12.36
C LYS A 256 -2.25 1.26 -13.02
N MET A 257 -1.60 0.12 -12.82
CA MET A 257 -0.27 -0.16 -13.39
C MET A 257 -0.22 -0.07 -14.92
N GLY A 258 -1.27 -0.53 -15.62
CA GLY A 258 -1.34 -0.41 -17.08
C GLY A 258 -1.38 1.04 -17.54
N VAL A 259 -2.13 1.91 -16.83
CA VAL A 259 -2.19 3.35 -17.13
C VAL A 259 -0.86 4.03 -16.80
N LEU A 260 -0.19 3.61 -15.71
CA LEU A 260 1.15 4.11 -15.37
C LEU A 260 2.18 3.71 -16.44
N ALA A 261 2.18 2.45 -16.90
CA ALA A 261 3.10 2.00 -17.94
C ALA A 261 2.90 2.79 -19.25
N GLN A 262 1.64 3.02 -19.65
CA GLN A 262 1.32 3.85 -20.82
C GLN A 262 1.80 5.30 -20.63
N ALA A 263 1.55 5.91 -19.46
CA ALA A 263 1.98 7.27 -19.17
C ALA A 263 3.52 7.43 -19.21
N VAL A 264 4.26 6.40 -18.76
CA VAL A 264 5.71 6.36 -18.89
C VAL A 264 6.14 6.30 -20.36
N ALA A 265 5.51 5.44 -21.17
CA ALA A 265 5.80 5.34 -22.60
C ALA A 265 5.50 6.66 -23.32
N ASP A 266 4.37 7.29 -23.04
CA ASP A 266 3.96 8.58 -23.64
C ASP A 266 4.95 9.71 -23.29
N TYR A 267 5.49 9.71 -22.07
CA TYR A 267 6.49 10.71 -21.65
C TYR A 267 7.78 10.60 -22.46
N PHE A 268 8.29 9.38 -22.65
CA PHE A 268 9.52 9.16 -23.38
C PHE A 268 9.37 9.27 -24.90
N SER A 269 8.15 9.06 -25.43
CA SER A 269 7.85 9.27 -26.86
C SER A 269 7.92 10.74 -27.29
N LYS A 270 7.82 11.68 -26.34
CA LYS A 270 7.83 13.13 -26.60
C LYS A 270 9.23 13.75 -26.47
N LYS A 271 10.23 12.94 -26.12
CA LYS A 271 11.63 13.32 -26.02
C LYS A 271 12.42 12.82 -27.22
#